data_566cc1caeedac2783125eaf6d691ca73
#
_entry.id   566cc1caeedac2783125eaf6d691ca73
#
_cell.length_a   1.000
_cell.length_b   1.000
_cell.length_c   1.000
_cell.angle_alpha   90.00
_cell.angle_beta   90.00
_cell.angle_gamma   90.00
#
_symmetry.space_group_name_H-M   'P 1'
#
loop_
_entity.id
_entity.type
_entity.pdbx_description
1 polymer ?
#
loop_
_entity_poly.entity_id
_entity_poly.type
_entity_poly.pdbx_seq_one_letter_code
_entity_poly.pdbx_strand_id
1 'polypeptide(L)'
;MISFSNINKQYGKQLVFVDASFQLNPGEKVGLVGPNGAGKTTLFRMVVGEEEPDEGEVSVPKRLTIGYFRQDVEEMSGRSVIDEAIAGSGRVGDLHHELEALQHEMSDPAKADEMDRVLTRFGEVQEEYEHLGGYALEAQAREVLHGLGFKDDQIDGDVGALSGGWKMRVALARVLLGRPDVLLMDEPTNHLDLESIIWLEQFLKSFQGALLMTSHDREFMNRLVSKIAEIESGEIITYSGNYDFYERERNIRAANQQAAFARQQSMLAKEQRFIDRFRTHAAKAAQVQSRIKALDKIEKIELPKKRQIVKFEFRTPPRSGEQVAVIEDLHKSYGPRVIYDGFNLTIRRGERWAVMGRNGAGKTTLLKMIAGASQPDSGSVRLGASLYMGYFAQQSLDVLNPDLTIIEQLQRDFPHDSLGSLRNLAGAFQFSGDDVDKKIRALSGGEKSRLVMALMLYNPPNFLVLDEPTNHLDLATKEMLVEALKDFEGTMIFVSHDRMFLRGLGSRVLELGGESGTDRTPQVYPGSYVEYVQKIGHEAPGIYA
;
A
#
# COMPACT_ATOMS: atom_id res chain seq x y z
N MET A 1 -20.26 10.52 15.41
CA MET A 1 -18.95 10.96 15.92
C MET A 1 -18.37 9.80 16.70
N ILE A 2 -17.17 9.35 16.35
CA ILE A 2 -16.39 8.37 17.09
C ILE A 2 -15.31 9.11 17.86
N SER A 3 -15.11 8.79 19.13
CA SER A 3 -14.10 9.45 19.96
C SER A 3 -13.26 8.45 20.75
N PHE A 4 -11.96 8.70 20.78
CA PHE A 4 -10.98 8.03 21.60
C PHE A 4 -10.52 9.01 22.68
N SER A 5 -10.59 8.62 23.93
CA SER A 5 -10.26 9.49 25.07
C SER A 5 -9.21 8.81 25.95
N ASN A 6 -8.00 9.39 25.95
CA ASN A 6 -6.87 8.98 26.77
C ASN A 6 -6.61 7.47 26.71
N ILE A 7 -6.63 6.89 25.50
CA ILE A 7 -6.41 5.46 25.33
C ILE A 7 -4.96 5.09 25.58
N ASN A 8 -4.76 4.03 26.34
CA ASN A 8 -3.49 3.35 26.56
C ASN A 8 -3.58 1.92 26.03
N LYS A 9 -2.57 1.47 25.32
CA LYS A 9 -2.50 0.09 24.78
C LYS A 9 -1.07 -0.39 24.69
N GLN A 10 -0.84 -1.62 25.16
CA GLN A 10 0.46 -2.27 25.04
C GLN A 10 0.33 -3.74 24.66
N TYR A 11 1.32 -4.24 23.94
CA TYR A 11 1.50 -5.67 23.64
C TYR A 11 2.83 -6.14 24.22
N GLY A 12 2.75 -6.82 25.35
CA GLY A 12 3.94 -7.23 26.10
C GLY A 12 4.80 -6.03 26.52
N LYS A 13 5.96 -5.84 25.90
CA LYS A 13 6.85 -4.68 26.17
C LYS A 13 6.66 -3.51 25.20
N GLN A 14 5.86 -3.67 24.16
CA GLN A 14 5.65 -2.66 23.14
C GLN A 14 4.48 -1.77 23.53
N LEU A 15 4.74 -0.50 23.81
CA LEU A 15 3.72 0.53 23.97
C LEU A 15 3.24 0.94 22.58
N VAL A 16 1.92 0.90 22.36
CA VAL A 16 1.27 1.25 21.10
C VAL A 16 0.59 2.61 21.22
N PHE A 17 -0.19 2.82 22.29
CA PHE A 17 -0.82 4.11 22.61
C PHE A 17 -0.52 4.51 24.04
N VAL A 18 -0.29 5.80 24.25
CA VAL A 18 -0.06 6.43 25.55
C VAL A 18 -0.87 7.71 25.61
N ASP A 19 -1.90 7.76 26.46
CA ASP A 19 -2.83 8.90 26.62
C ASP A 19 -3.36 9.45 25.28
N ALA A 20 -3.48 8.60 24.27
CA ALA A 20 -3.83 9.00 22.92
C ALA A 20 -5.32 9.38 22.84
N SER A 21 -5.60 10.51 22.22
CA SER A 21 -6.95 11.00 22.02
C SER A 21 -7.16 11.42 20.58
N PHE A 22 -8.30 11.01 20.00
CA PHE A 22 -8.64 11.29 18.61
C PHE A 22 -10.15 11.34 18.43
N GLN A 23 -10.60 12.12 17.46
CA GLN A 23 -12.01 12.27 17.15
C GLN A 23 -12.24 12.26 15.65
N LEU A 24 -13.20 11.42 15.22
CA LEU A 24 -13.71 11.35 13.85
C LEU A 24 -15.14 11.90 13.83
N ASN A 25 -15.34 13.01 13.13
CA ASN A 25 -16.64 13.65 12.99
C ASN A 25 -17.40 13.13 11.77
N PRO A 26 -18.76 13.24 11.74
CA PRO A 26 -19.55 12.87 10.56
C PRO A 26 -19.08 13.61 9.30
N GLY A 27 -18.96 12.88 8.19
CA GLY A 27 -18.52 13.42 6.90
C GLY A 27 -17.04 13.81 6.81
N GLU A 28 -16.25 13.69 7.88
CA GLU A 28 -14.80 13.92 7.81
C GLU A 28 -14.09 12.81 7.03
N LYS A 29 -13.11 13.19 6.24
CA LYS A 29 -12.22 12.26 5.54
C LYS A 29 -10.81 12.39 6.13
N VAL A 30 -10.42 11.38 6.91
CA VAL A 30 -9.20 11.39 7.72
C VAL A 30 -8.24 10.31 7.24
N GLY A 31 -6.99 10.71 6.98
CA GLY A 31 -5.89 9.79 6.73
C GLY A 31 -5.16 9.46 8.03
N LEU A 32 -5.00 8.18 8.31
CA LEU A 32 -4.25 7.68 9.45
C LEU A 32 -2.84 7.31 8.99
N VAL A 33 -1.83 7.99 9.50
CA VAL A 33 -0.43 7.80 9.12
C VAL A 33 0.43 7.43 10.32
N GLY A 34 1.53 6.75 10.06
CA GLY A 34 2.48 6.31 11.09
C GLY A 34 3.31 5.14 10.59
N PRO A 35 4.45 4.83 11.24
CA PRO A 35 5.29 3.72 10.86
C PRO A 35 4.57 2.37 10.97
N ASN A 36 5.13 1.34 10.33
CA ASN A 36 4.60 -0.01 10.49
C ASN A 36 4.73 -0.44 11.96
N GLY A 37 3.65 -1.04 12.49
CA GLY A 37 3.56 -1.40 13.91
C GLY A 37 3.21 -0.26 14.87
N ALA A 38 2.88 0.94 14.37
CA ALA A 38 2.46 2.08 15.21
C ALA A 38 1.06 1.93 15.82
N GLY A 39 0.28 0.91 15.39
CA GLY A 39 -1.07 0.68 15.93
C GLY A 39 -2.21 1.13 15.01
N LYS A 40 -1.96 1.40 13.72
CA LYS A 40 -3.02 1.81 12.77
C LYS A 40 -4.18 0.80 12.72
N THR A 41 -3.88 -0.45 12.49
CA THR A 41 -4.87 -1.55 12.46
C THR A 41 -5.51 -1.79 13.83
N THR A 42 -4.75 -1.62 14.93
CA THR A 42 -5.26 -1.70 16.31
C THR A 42 -6.35 -0.66 16.55
N LEU A 43 -6.15 0.57 16.07
CA LEU A 43 -7.14 1.64 16.17
C LEU A 43 -8.44 1.28 15.43
N PHE A 44 -8.34 0.69 14.22
CA PHE A 44 -9.53 0.20 13.49
C PHE A 44 -10.26 -0.92 14.27
N ARG A 45 -9.52 -1.90 14.82
CA ARG A 45 -10.10 -2.98 15.63
C ARG A 45 -10.82 -2.47 16.89
N MET A 46 -10.30 -1.40 17.49
CA MET A 46 -10.98 -0.76 18.62
C MET A 46 -12.31 -0.11 18.21
N VAL A 47 -12.38 0.50 17.01
CA VAL A 47 -13.64 1.10 16.52
C VAL A 47 -14.71 0.03 16.29
N VAL A 48 -14.34 -1.14 15.76
CA VAL A 48 -15.30 -2.23 15.50
C VAL A 48 -15.54 -3.14 16.71
N GLY A 49 -14.89 -2.85 17.85
CA GLY A 49 -15.08 -3.57 19.11
C GLY A 49 -14.41 -4.96 19.17
N GLU A 50 -13.44 -5.23 18.28
CA GLU A 50 -12.64 -6.45 18.31
C GLU A 50 -11.50 -6.39 19.31
N GLU A 51 -11.14 -5.19 19.70
CA GLU A 51 -10.08 -4.94 20.66
C GLU A 51 -10.47 -3.79 21.59
N GLU A 52 -10.16 -3.95 22.88
CA GLU A 52 -10.38 -2.93 23.89
C GLU A 52 -9.05 -2.24 24.24
N PRO A 53 -9.06 -0.94 24.56
CA PRO A 53 -7.89 -0.28 25.16
C PRO A 53 -7.64 -0.86 26.56
N ASP A 54 -6.38 -0.82 27.01
CA ASP A 54 -6.02 -1.23 28.37
C ASP A 54 -6.49 -0.20 29.40
N GLU A 55 -6.49 1.08 29.03
CA GLU A 55 -7.06 2.20 29.77
C GLU A 55 -7.63 3.24 28.78
N GLY A 56 -8.55 4.08 29.29
CA GLY A 56 -9.26 5.07 28.48
C GLY A 56 -10.56 4.52 27.89
N GLU A 57 -11.15 5.25 26.96
CA GLU A 57 -12.47 4.91 26.42
C GLU A 57 -12.53 5.15 24.91
N VAL A 58 -13.14 4.19 24.19
CA VAL A 58 -13.52 4.33 22.78
C VAL A 58 -15.04 4.41 22.71
N SER A 59 -15.56 5.58 22.36
CA SER A 59 -17.00 5.82 22.26
C SER A 59 -17.47 5.74 20.81
N VAL A 60 -18.29 4.75 20.53
CA VAL A 60 -18.94 4.53 19.22
C VAL A 60 -20.45 4.52 19.42
N PRO A 61 -21.22 5.41 18.73
CA PRO A 61 -22.68 5.44 18.84
C PRO A 61 -23.31 4.12 18.38
N LYS A 62 -24.23 3.55 19.16
CA LYS A 62 -24.87 2.24 18.91
C LYS A 62 -25.64 2.13 17.59
N ARG A 63 -26.07 3.24 17.01
CA ARG A 63 -26.85 3.27 15.74
C ARG A 63 -25.99 3.52 14.51
N LEU A 64 -24.67 3.68 14.71
CA LEU A 64 -23.75 3.97 13.62
C LEU A 64 -23.43 2.69 12.86
N THR A 65 -23.63 2.69 11.55
CA THR A 65 -23.21 1.60 10.67
C THR A 65 -21.76 1.80 10.28
N ILE A 66 -20.92 0.76 10.50
CA ILE A 66 -19.49 0.81 10.21
C ILE A 66 -19.17 -0.23 9.15
N GLY A 67 -18.58 0.20 8.04
CA GLY A 67 -17.96 -0.68 7.06
C GLY A 67 -16.45 -0.75 7.32
N TYR A 68 -15.90 -1.92 7.46
CA TYR A 68 -14.48 -2.11 7.66
C TYR A 68 -13.87 -2.99 6.57
N PHE A 69 -13.02 -2.37 5.75
CA PHE A 69 -12.20 -3.07 4.77
C PHE A 69 -10.85 -3.42 5.40
N ARG A 70 -10.54 -4.73 5.49
CA ARG A 70 -9.34 -5.31 6.11
C ARG A 70 -8.36 -5.78 5.07
N GLN A 71 -7.10 -5.92 5.48
CA GLN A 71 -6.06 -6.55 4.64
C GLN A 71 -6.23 -8.07 4.51
N ASP A 72 -6.84 -8.72 5.48
CA ASP A 72 -7.09 -10.16 5.46
C ASP A 72 -8.51 -10.44 4.96
N VAL A 73 -8.63 -11.30 3.97
CA VAL A 73 -9.91 -11.72 3.39
C VAL A 73 -10.26 -13.10 3.92
N GLU A 74 -11.50 -13.22 4.39
CA GLU A 74 -12.11 -14.52 4.70
C GLU A 74 -12.16 -15.40 3.43
N GLU A 75 -12.12 -16.72 3.61
CA GLU A 75 -12.30 -17.63 2.47
C GLU A 75 -13.70 -17.46 1.88
N MET A 76 -13.74 -17.05 0.62
CA MET A 76 -14.96 -16.88 -0.15
C MET A 76 -15.08 -18.04 -1.12
N SER A 77 -16.25 -18.73 -1.14
CA SER A 77 -16.53 -19.83 -2.06
C SER A 77 -18.03 -20.10 -2.15
N GLY A 78 -18.48 -20.74 -3.24
CA GLY A 78 -19.83 -21.27 -3.40
C GLY A 78 -20.90 -20.23 -3.77
N ARG A 79 -20.51 -19.00 -4.14
CA ARG A 79 -21.41 -17.94 -4.62
C ARG A 79 -20.82 -17.29 -5.87
N SER A 80 -21.66 -16.58 -6.63
CA SER A 80 -21.14 -15.71 -7.67
C SER A 80 -20.46 -14.48 -7.08
N VAL A 81 -19.63 -13.81 -7.87
CA VAL A 81 -18.94 -12.58 -7.44
C VAL A 81 -19.94 -11.49 -7.08
N ILE A 82 -21.04 -11.37 -7.84
CA ILE A 82 -22.07 -10.37 -7.59
C ILE A 82 -22.83 -10.66 -6.30
N ASP A 83 -23.20 -11.92 -6.06
CA ASP A 83 -23.93 -12.31 -4.85
C ASP A 83 -23.08 -12.09 -3.60
N GLU A 84 -21.79 -12.40 -3.67
CA GLU A 84 -20.85 -12.14 -2.58
C GLU A 84 -20.68 -10.64 -2.31
N ALA A 85 -20.65 -9.81 -3.36
CA ALA A 85 -20.60 -8.37 -3.21
C ALA A 85 -21.89 -7.80 -2.59
N ILE A 86 -23.05 -8.29 -3.01
CA ILE A 86 -24.37 -7.90 -2.50
C ILE A 86 -24.56 -8.32 -1.03
N ALA A 87 -24.00 -9.46 -0.61
CA ALA A 87 -24.12 -9.96 0.77
C ALA A 87 -23.69 -8.93 1.84
N GLY A 88 -22.84 -7.95 1.49
CA GLY A 88 -22.45 -6.86 2.38
C GLY A 88 -23.44 -5.71 2.51
N SER A 89 -24.54 -5.72 1.75
CA SER A 89 -25.49 -4.60 1.69
C SER A 89 -26.54 -4.62 2.83
N GLY A 90 -26.23 -5.29 3.95
CA GLY A 90 -27.09 -5.35 5.12
C GLY A 90 -28.46 -5.96 4.80
N ARG A 91 -29.54 -5.38 5.35
CA ARG A 91 -30.91 -5.93 5.20
C ARG A 91 -31.32 -6.16 3.75
N VAL A 92 -30.92 -5.30 2.82
CA VAL A 92 -31.25 -5.45 1.40
C VAL A 92 -30.56 -6.67 0.79
N GLY A 93 -29.28 -6.91 1.18
CA GLY A 93 -28.54 -8.11 0.79
C GLY A 93 -29.15 -9.39 1.36
N ASP A 94 -29.59 -9.37 2.64
CA ASP A 94 -30.28 -10.50 3.28
C ASP A 94 -31.57 -10.84 2.53
N LEU A 95 -32.38 -9.82 2.17
CA LEU A 95 -33.62 -10.00 1.40
C LEU A 95 -33.35 -10.52 0.00
N HIS A 96 -32.28 -10.07 -0.67
CA HIS A 96 -31.88 -10.58 -1.98
C HIS A 96 -31.63 -12.09 -1.92
N HIS A 97 -30.84 -12.56 -0.97
CA HIS A 97 -30.57 -14.00 -0.79
C HIS A 97 -31.81 -14.78 -0.36
N GLU A 98 -32.68 -14.17 0.46
CA GLU A 98 -33.93 -14.82 0.87
C GLU A 98 -34.87 -15.00 -0.35
N LEU A 99 -34.94 -13.99 -1.27
CA LEU A 99 -35.70 -14.11 -2.52
C LEU A 99 -35.17 -15.22 -3.41
N GLU A 100 -33.86 -15.32 -3.59
CA GLU A 100 -33.24 -16.40 -4.38
C GLU A 100 -33.55 -17.78 -3.77
N ALA A 101 -33.40 -17.92 -2.45
CA ALA A 101 -33.70 -19.15 -1.74
C ALA A 101 -35.18 -19.55 -1.94
N LEU A 102 -36.11 -18.60 -1.79
CA LEU A 102 -37.53 -18.83 -1.99
C LEU A 102 -37.88 -19.18 -3.45
N GLN A 103 -37.22 -18.55 -4.44
CA GLN A 103 -37.37 -18.94 -5.85
C GLN A 103 -36.90 -20.36 -6.13
N HIS A 104 -35.80 -20.76 -5.50
CA HIS A 104 -35.32 -22.14 -5.57
C HIS A 104 -36.31 -23.12 -4.93
N GLU A 105 -36.87 -22.78 -3.76
CA GLU A 105 -37.89 -23.59 -3.10
C GLU A 105 -39.19 -23.72 -3.94
N MET A 106 -39.59 -22.64 -4.60
CA MET A 106 -40.76 -22.66 -5.54
C MET A 106 -40.52 -23.58 -6.73
N SER A 107 -39.29 -23.80 -7.11
CA SER A 107 -38.92 -24.67 -8.25
C SER A 107 -38.73 -26.14 -7.83
N ASP A 108 -38.76 -26.47 -6.54
CA ASP A 108 -38.56 -27.83 -6.01
C ASP A 108 -39.91 -28.58 -5.90
N PRO A 109 -40.12 -29.65 -6.70
CA PRO A 109 -41.34 -30.45 -6.64
C PRO A 109 -41.56 -31.11 -5.26
N ALA A 110 -40.52 -31.31 -4.45
CA ALA A 110 -40.60 -31.93 -3.13
C ALA A 110 -41.29 -31.01 -2.09
N LYS A 111 -41.35 -29.71 -2.36
CA LYS A 111 -41.95 -28.70 -1.47
C LYS A 111 -43.37 -28.26 -1.88
N ALA A 112 -44.03 -29.02 -2.74
CA ALA A 112 -45.38 -28.71 -3.23
C ALA A 112 -46.42 -28.50 -2.10
N ASP A 113 -46.30 -29.22 -1.00
CA ASP A 113 -47.21 -29.11 0.16
C ASP A 113 -47.00 -27.82 0.98
N GLU A 114 -45.85 -27.16 0.84
CA GLU A 114 -45.53 -25.91 1.53
C GLU A 114 -45.63 -24.66 0.61
N MET A 115 -46.08 -24.84 -0.62
CA MET A 115 -46.08 -23.82 -1.67
C MET A 115 -46.82 -22.53 -1.26
N ASP A 116 -48.00 -22.64 -0.62
CA ASP A 116 -48.75 -21.47 -0.17
C ASP A 116 -48.00 -20.62 0.84
N ARG A 117 -47.23 -21.26 1.75
CA ARG A 117 -46.37 -20.58 2.73
C ARG A 117 -45.20 -19.91 2.04
N VAL A 118 -44.54 -20.61 1.10
CA VAL A 118 -43.39 -20.09 0.35
C VAL A 118 -43.82 -18.87 -0.49
N LEU A 119 -44.98 -18.94 -1.19
CA LEU A 119 -45.52 -17.83 -1.98
C LEU A 119 -45.89 -16.60 -1.12
N THR A 120 -46.49 -16.83 0.06
CA THR A 120 -46.80 -15.72 0.98
C THR A 120 -45.52 -15.03 1.45
N ARG A 121 -44.51 -15.82 1.87
CA ARG A 121 -43.24 -15.29 2.31
C ARG A 121 -42.50 -14.58 1.18
N PHE A 122 -42.52 -15.13 -0.03
CA PHE A 122 -41.92 -14.50 -1.21
C PHE A 122 -42.53 -13.12 -1.48
N GLY A 123 -43.87 -12.99 -1.39
CA GLY A 123 -44.55 -11.69 -1.56
C GLY A 123 -44.13 -10.66 -0.51
N GLU A 124 -44.04 -11.04 0.77
CA GLU A 124 -43.59 -10.15 1.85
C GLU A 124 -42.15 -9.67 1.64
N VAL A 125 -41.26 -10.61 1.33
CA VAL A 125 -39.84 -10.31 1.11
C VAL A 125 -39.66 -9.46 -0.14
N GLN A 126 -40.39 -9.73 -1.20
CA GLN A 126 -40.34 -8.95 -2.43
C GLN A 126 -40.82 -7.51 -2.22
N GLU A 127 -41.90 -7.30 -1.47
CA GLU A 127 -42.42 -5.96 -1.15
C GLU A 127 -41.37 -5.17 -0.30
N GLU A 128 -40.80 -5.81 0.72
CA GLU A 128 -39.74 -5.19 1.54
C GLU A 128 -38.49 -4.86 0.69
N TYR A 129 -38.08 -5.78 -0.19
CA TYR A 129 -36.94 -5.62 -1.10
C TYR A 129 -37.13 -4.47 -2.07
N GLU A 130 -38.32 -4.36 -2.68
CA GLU A 130 -38.69 -3.26 -3.57
C GLU A 130 -38.70 -1.91 -2.83
N HIS A 131 -39.30 -1.89 -1.63
CA HIS A 131 -39.41 -0.69 -0.81
C HIS A 131 -38.03 -0.15 -0.40
N LEU A 132 -37.06 -1.04 -0.17
CA LEU A 132 -35.65 -0.69 0.14
C LEU A 132 -34.81 -0.43 -1.12
N GLY A 133 -35.40 -0.43 -2.31
CA GLY A 133 -34.69 -0.16 -3.58
C GLY A 133 -33.82 -1.31 -4.05
N GLY A 134 -34.12 -2.54 -3.67
CA GLY A 134 -33.30 -3.73 -3.95
C GLY A 134 -33.03 -3.98 -5.43
N TYR A 135 -33.97 -3.67 -6.32
CA TYR A 135 -33.80 -3.83 -7.78
C TYR A 135 -32.68 -2.92 -8.35
N ALA A 136 -32.35 -1.81 -7.67
CA ALA A 136 -31.21 -0.97 -8.05
C ALA A 136 -29.88 -1.53 -7.53
N LEU A 137 -29.91 -2.44 -6.54
CA LEU A 137 -28.72 -2.97 -5.87
C LEU A 137 -27.84 -3.78 -6.81
N GLU A 138 -28.43 -4.63 -7.65
CA GLU A 138 -27.67 -5.42 -8.63
C GLU A 138 -26.95 -4.52 -9.65
N ALA A 139 -27.65 -3.49 -10.17
CA ALA A 139 -27.03 -2.53 -11.06
C ALA A 139 -25.88 -1.76 -10.40
N GLN A 140 -26.06 -1.36 -9.13
CA GLN A 140 -25.01 -0.71 -8.36
C GLN A 140 -23.85 -1.65 -8.06
N ALA A 141 -24.13 -2.94 -7.77
CA ALA A 141 -23.09 -3.95 -7.55
C ALA A 141 -22.25 -4.15 -8.82
N ARG A 142 -22.89 -4.24 -9.99
CA ARG A 142 -22.20 -4.32 -11.28
C ARG A 142 -21.35 -3.07 -11.53
N GLU A 143 -21.87 -1.88 -11.28
CA GLU A 143 -21.14 -0.61 -11.44
C GLU A 143 -19.89 -0.59 -10.53
N VAL A 144 -20.01 -0.95 -9.25
CA VAL A 144 -18.89 -1.02 -8.31
C VAL A 144 -17.87 -2.07 -8.74
N LEU A 145 -18.32 -3.26 -9.14
CA LEU A 145 -17.43 -4.34 -9.60
C LEU A 145 -16.70 -3.96 -10.89
N HIS A 146 -17.39 -3.33 -11.86
CA HIS A 146 -16.74 -2.80 -13.07
C HIS A 146 -15.68 -1.74 -12.73
N GLY A 147 -16.00 -0.82 -11.82
CA GLY A 147 -15.05 0.18 -11.32
C GLY A 147 -13.82 -0.43 -10.66
N LEU A 148 -13.99 -1.59 -10.02
CA LEU A 148 -12.89 -2.38 -9.45
C LEU A 148 -12.21 -3.31 -10.47
N GLY A 149 -12.56 -3.20 -11.75
CA GLY A 149 -11.88 -3.87 -12.86
C GLY A 149 -12.42 -5.24 -13.25
N PHE A 150 -13.56 -5.69 -12.70
CA PHE A 150 -14.22 -6.93 -13.12
C PHE A 150 -14.86 -6.78 -14.48
N LYS A 151 -14.91 -7.88 -15.23
CA LYS A 151 -15.66 -8.02 -16.49
C LYS A 151 -16.96 -8.76 -16.22
N ASP A 152 -17.94 -8.64 -17.14
CA ASP A 152 -19.24 -9.30 -17.00
C ASP A 152 -19.12 -10.82 -16.77
N ASP A 153 -18.26 -11.49 -17.54
CA ASP A 153 -18.01 -12.92 -17.41
C ASP A 153 -17.41 -13.34 -16.04
N GLN A 154 -16.73 -12.42 -15.37
CA GLN A 154 -16.18 -12.65 -14.03
C GLN A 154 -17.21 -12.33 -12.93
N ILE A 155 -18.08 -11.34 -13.16
CA ILE A 155 -19.09 -10.89 -12.19
C ILE A 155 -20.09 -12.01 -11.90
N ASP A 156 -20.49 -12.74 -12.94
CA ASP A 156 -21.44 -13.85 -12.83
C ASP A 156 -20.74 -15.19 -12.50
N GLY A 157 -19.39 -15.20 -12.42
CA GLY A 157 -18.57 -16.37 -12.13
C GLY A 157 -18.44 -16.69 -10.63
N ASP A 158 -17.92 -17.89 -10.33
CA ASP A 158 -17.69 -18.32 -8.93
C ASP A 158 -16.54 -17.53 -8.29
N VAL A 159 -16.83 -16.90 -7.13
CA VAL A 159 -15.84 -16.18 -6.32
C VAL A 159 -14.70 -17.11 -5.83
N GLY A 160 -14.99 -18.40 -5.65
CA GLY A 160 -14.00 -19.39 -5.23
C GLY A 160 -12.86 -19.57 -6.21
N ALA A 161 -13.11 -19.41 -7.52
CA ALA A 161 -12.12 -19.52 -8.59
C ALA A 161 -11.17 -18.33 -8.69
N LEU A 162 -11.43 -17.24 -7.97
CA LEU A 162 -10.64 -16.01 -8.02
C LEU A 162 -9.33 -16.13 -7.23
N SER A 163 -8.29 -15.42 -7.70
CA SER A 163 -7.07 -15.23 -6.93
C SER A 163 -7.29 -14.33 -5.70
N GLY A 164 -6.40 -14.38 -4.71
CA GLY A 164 -6.49 -13.57 -3.48
C GLY A 164 -6.69 -12.08 -3.75
N GLY A 165 -5.98 -11.50 -4.71
CA GLY A 165 -6.13 -10.08 -5.06
C GLY A 165 -7.51 -9.74 -5.64
N TRP A 166 -8.12 -10.65 -6.40
CA TRP A 166 -9.48 -10.47 -6.90
C TRP A 166 -10.53 -10.65 -5.79
N LYS A 167 -10.33 -11.60 -4.87
CA LYS A 167 -11.17 -11.75 -3.66
C LYS A 167 -11.13 -10.49 -2.78
N MET A 168 -9.94 -9.84 -2.67
CA MET A 168 -9.82 -8.54 -1.99
C MET A 168 -10.70 -7.46 -2.64
N ARG A 169 -10.79 -7.42 -3.98
CA ARG A 169 -11.66 -6.46 -4.68
C ARG A 169 -13.14 -6.75 -4.44
N VAL A 170 -13.54 -8.04 -4.35
CA VAL A 170 -14.90 -8.41 -3.96
C VAL A 170 -15.21 -7.96 -2.53
N ALA A 171 -14.28 -8.18 -1.59
CA ALA A 171 -14.43 -7.70 -0.21
C ALA A 171 -14.56 -6.17 -0.15
N LEU A 172 -13.80 -5.45 -0.97
CA LEU A 172 -13.94 -3.99 -1.09
C LEU A 172 -15.31 -3.60 -1.64
N ALA A 173 -15.78 -4.24 -2.72
CA ALA A 173 -17.11 -4.00 -3.27
C ALA A 173 -18.21 -4.23 -2.23
N ARG A 174 -18.13 -5.32 -1.47
CA ARG A 174 -19.04 -5.68 -0.39
C ARG A 174 -19.15 -4.56 0.66
N VAL A 175 -18.03 -3.98 1.07
CA VAL A 175 -18.00 -2.89 2.05
C VAL A 175 -18.56 -1.58 1.46
N LEU A 176 -18.24 -1.27 0.19
CA LEU A 176 -18.72 -0.05 -0.48
C LEU A 176 -20.23 -0.08 -0.75
N LEU A 177 -20.78 -1.23 -1.11
CA LEU A 177 -22.21 -1.43 -1.34
C LEU A 177 -23.04 -1.29 -0.07
N GLY A 178 -22.47 -1.60 1.10
CA GLY A 178 -23.13 -1.43 2.40
C GLY A 178 -23.46 0.02 2.76
N ARG A 179 -22.90 1.01 2.08
CA ARG A 179 -23.09 2.45 2.32
C ARG A 179 -23.11 2.83 3.81
N PRO A 180 -22.10 2.47 4.57
CA PRO A 180 -22.05 2.72 6.01
C PRO A 180 -21.97 4.21 6.32
N ASP A 181 -22.34 4.59 7.57
CA ASP A 181 -22.12 5.96 8.07
C ASP A 181 -20.64 6.28 8.26
N VAL A 182 -19.84 5.25 8.59
CA VAL A 182 -18.39 5.34 8.74
C VAL A 182 -17.72 4.22 7.97
N LEU A 183 -16.75 4.60 7.17
CA LEU A 183 -15.95 3.69 6.38
C LEU A 183 -14.51 3.66 6.94
N LEU A 184 -14.07 2.49 7.37
CA LEU A 184 -12.70 2.21 7.80
C LEU A 184 -12.00 1.44 6.70
N MET A 185 -10.85 1.93 6.23
CA MET A 185 -10.13 1.29 5.12
C MET A 185 -8.64 1.13 5.46
N ASP A 186 -8.21 -0.13 5.55
CA ASP A 186 -6.80 -0.46 5.81
C ASP A 186 -6.11 -0.82 4.49
N GLU A 187 -5.32 0.13 3.93
CA GLU A 187 -4.58 0.00 2.68
C GLU A 187 -5.44 -0.41 1.47
N PRO A 188 -6.51 0.31 1.13
CA PRO A 188 -7.45 -0.09 0.09
C PRO A 188 -6.87 -0.09 -1.33
N THR A 189 -5.76 0.60 -1.54
CA THR A 189 -5.08 0.69 -2.83
C THR A 189 -4.22 -0.53 -3.17
N ASN A 190 -3.94 -1.39 -2.17
CA ASN A 190 -3.21 -2.63 -2.39
C ASN A 190 -4.02 -3.55 -3.33
N HIS A 191 -3.34 -4.20 -4.25
CA HIS A 191 -3.92 -5.12 -5.25
C HIS A 191 -4.85 -4.47 -6.30
N LEU A 192 -5.02 -3.14 -6.30
CA LEU A 192 -5.74 -2.41 -7.33
C LEU A 192 -4.79 -1.98 -8.44
N ASP A 193 -5.26 -2.01 -9.69
CA ASP A 193 -4.58 -1.32 -10.78
C ASP A 193 -4.89 0.19 -10.74
N LEU A 194 -4.13 0.96 -11.49
CA LEU A 194 -4.23 2.41 -11.45
C LEU A 194 -5.63 2.92 -11.85
N GLU A 195 -6.31 2.23 -12.76
CA GLU A 195 -7.67 2.55 -13.17
C GLU A 195 -8.66 2.36 -12.02
N SER A 196 -8.59 1.21 -11.33
CA SER A 196 -9.42 0.94 -10.16
C SER A 196 -9.12 1.89 -9.00
N ILE A 197 -7.86 2.32 -8.83
CA ILE A 197 -7.49 3.33 -7.82
C ILE A 197 -8.16 4.67 -8.14
N ILE A 198 -8.14 5.11 -9.39
CA ILE A 198 -8.75 6.38 -9.81
C ILE A 198 -10.28 6.31 -9.65
N TRP A 199 -10.89 5.18 -10.03
CA TRP A 199 -12.32 4.98 -9.82
C TRP A 199 -12.67 5.02 -8.33
N LEU A 200 -11.91 4.31 -7.47
CA LEU A 200 -12.12 4.31 -6.03
C LEU A 200 -11.97 5.73 -5.44
N GLU A 201 -11.00 6.50 -5.92
CA GLU A 201 -10.81 7.90 -5.55
C GLU A 201 -12.07 8.74 -5.85
N GLN A 202 -12.66 8.59 -7.04
CA GLN A 202 -13.89 9.29 -7.43
C GLN A 202 -15.08 8.86 -6.56
N PHE A 203 -15.22 7.55 -6.34
CA PHE A 203 -16.27 6.99 -5.48
C PHE A 203 -16.17 7.56 -4.05
N LEU A 204 -14.98 7.52 -3.44
CA LEU A 204 -14.77 8.02 -2.08
C LEU A 204 -14.91 9.55 -1.98
N LYS A 205 -14.65 10.31 -3.04
CA LYS A 205 -14.94 11.75 -3.08
C LYS A 205 -16.43 12.04 -2.96
N SER A 206 -17.26 11.23 -3.59
CA SER A 206 -18.74 11.36 -3.54
C SER A 206 -19.36 10.79 -2.27
N PHE A 207 -18.62 9.96 -1.52
CA PHE A 207 -19.09 9.34 -0.28
C PHE A 207 -19.37 10.39 0.79
N GLN A 208 -20.60 10.39 1.34
CA GLN A 208 -21.07 11.38 2.31
C GLN A 208 -20.77 11.02 3.78
N GLY A 209 -20.50 9.74 4.05
CA GLY A 209 -20.14 9.27 5.39
C GLY A 209 -18.75 9.72 5.82
N ALA A 210 -18.40 9.43 7.07
CA ALA A 210 -17.04 9.64 7.56
C ALA A 210 -16.10 8.55 7.03
N LEU A 211 -14.88 8.94 6.71
CA LEU A 211 -13.83 8.04 6.22
C LEU A 211 -12.61 8.13 7.13
N LEU A 212 -12.14 6.99 7.63
CA LEU A 212 -10.84 6.85 8.27
C LEU A 212 -10.05 5.79 7.52
N MET A 213 -8.91 6.17 6.94
CA MET A 213 -8.17 5.29 6.06
C MET A 213 -6.67 5.33 6.29
N THR A 214 -6.00 4.20 6.04
CA THR A 214 -4.56 4.15 5.83
C THR A 214 -4.29 4.00 4.33
N SER A 215 -3.23 4.58 3.84
CA SER A 215 -2.71 4.29 2.50
C SER A 215 -1.24 4.66 2.40
N HIS A 216 -0.52 3.90 1.59
CA HIS A 216 0.86 4.18 1.15
C HIS A 216 0.90 4.85 -0.23
N ASP A 217 -0.24 5.29 -0.76
CA ASP A 217 -0.33 6.15 -1.94
C ASP A 217 -0.53 7.61 -1.50
N ARG A 218 0.55 8.39 -1.61
CA ARG A 218 0.56 9.82 -1.24
C ARG A 218 -0.48 10.62 -2.02
N GLU A 219 -0.61 10.37 -3.31
CA GLU A 219 -1.49 11.15 -4.18
C GLU A 219 -2.96 10.83 -3.90
N PHE A 220 -3.28 9.55 -3.67
CA PHE A 220 -4.59 9.11 -3.24
C PHE A 220 -5.01 9.78 -1.92
N MET A 221 -4.11 9.77 -0.92
CA MET A 221 -4.34 10.46 0.35
C MET A 221 -4.55 11.97 0.13
N ASN A 222 -3.69 12.59 -0.67
CA ASN A 222 -3.71 14.03 -0.88
C ASN A 222 -4.99 14.55 -1.56
N ARG A 223 -5.59 13.71 -2.42
CA ARG A 223 -6.82 14.04 -3.16
C ARG A 223 -8.10 13.79 -2.38
N LEU A 224 -8.05 12.93 -1.36
CA LEU A 224 -9.24 12.49 -0.61
C LEU A 224 -9.37 13.10 0.77
N VAL A 225 -8.25 13.17 1.53
CA VAL A 225 -8.34 13.52 2.93
C VAL A 225 -8.23 15.02 3.16
N SER A 226 -8.98 15.50 4.15
CA SER A 226 -8.95 16.89 4.63
C SER A 226 -8.31 17.03 6.01
N LYS A 227 -7.98 15.91 6.65
CA LYS A 227 -7.35 15.84 7.96
C LYS A 227 -6.43 14.62 8.03
N ILE A 228 -5.27 14.76 8.64
CA ILE A 228 -4.34 13.68 8.90
C ILE A 228 -4.25 13.45 10.42
N ALA A 229 -4.31 12.20 10.82
CA ALA A 229 -4.00 11.73 12.18
C ALA A 229 -2.68 10.95 12.13
N GLU A 230 -1.63 11.50 12.72
CA GLU A 230 -0.32 10.87 12.81
C GLU A 230 -0.18 10.13 14.13
N ILE A 231 0.16 8.84 14.07
CA ILE A 231 0.56 8.07 15.24
C ILE A 231 2.09 8.14 15.36
N GLU A 232 2.58 8.86 16.35
CA GLU A 232 4.00 9.03 16.64
C GLU A 232 4.28 8.79 18.13
N SER A 233 5.16 7.86 18.44
CA SER A 233 5.58 7.53 19.83
C SER A 233 4.43 7.22 20.80
N GLY A 234 3.32 6.67 20.30
CA GLY A 234 2.14 6.31 21.07
C GLY A 234 1.09 7.42 21.19
N GLU A 235 1.38 8.63 20.76
CA GLU A 235 0.43 9.75 20.70
C GLU A 235 -0.24 9.84 19.33
N ILE A 236 -1.43 10.46 19.28
CA ILE A 236 -2.11 10.78 18.03
C ILE A 236 -2.14 12.29 17.84
N ILE A 237 -1.47 12.76 16.81
CA ILE A 237 -1.36 14.17 16.48
C ILE A 237 -2.19 14.44 15.22
N THR A 238 -3.07 15.43 15.28
CA THR A 238 -3.95 15.76 14.15
C THR A 238 -3.51 17.03 13.42
N TYR A 239 -3.55 16.97 12.09
CA TYR A 239 -3.26 18.08 11.20
C TYR A 239 -4.49 18.36 10.32
N SER A 240 -4.99 19.58 10.35
CA SER A 240 -6.16 20.00 9.55
C SER A 240 -5.70 20.43 8.17
N GLY A 241 -5.61 19.48 7.26
CA GLY A 241 -5.15 19.68 5.89
C GLY A 241 -4.95 18.35 5.17
N ASN A 242 -4.55 18.42 3.90
CA ASN A 242 -4.21 17.25 3.11
C ASN A 242 -2.81 16.71 3.45
N TYR A 243 -2.38 15.67 2.75
CA TYR A 243 -1.09 15.03 3.02
C TYR A 243 0.11 15.98 2.82
N ASP A 244 0.10 16.83 1.78
CA ASP A 244 1.17 17.81 1.54
C ASP A 244 1.25 18.88 2.63
N PHE A 245 0.11 19.27 3.20
CA PHE A 245 0.07 20.18 4.34
C PHE A 245 0.70 19.51 5.58
N TYR A 246 0.27 18.27 5.87
CA TYR A 246 0.84 17.48 6.96
C TYR A 246 2.37 17.37 6.86
N GLU A 247 2.91 17.03 5.70
CA GLU A 247 4.34 16.87 5.51
C GLU A 247 5.12 18.16 5.78
N ARG A 248 4.59 19.31 5.32
CA ARG A 248 5.20 20.61 5.61
C ARG A 248 5.19 20.94 7.10
N GLU A 249 4.05 20.79 7.75
CA GLU A 249 3.90 21.08 9.19
C GLU A 249 4.77 20.14 10.05
N ARG A 250 4.82 18.86 9.70
CA ARG A 250 5.69 17.88 10.35
C ARG A 250 7.17 18.27 10.24
N ASN A 251 7.60 18.71 9.06
CA ASN A 251 8.98 19.16 8.84
C ASN A 251 9.29 20.44 9.64
N ILE A 252 8.37 21.41 9.70
CA ILE A 252 8.52 22.61 10.52
C ILE A 252 8.59 22.25 12.01
N ARG A 253 7.69 21.37 12.49
CA ARG A 253 7.69 20.88 13.87
C ARG A 253 9.01 20.19 14.22
N ALA A 254 9.50 19.30 13.38
CA ALA A 254 10.78 18.61 13.57
C ALA A 254 11.97 19.59 13.61
N ALA A 255 11.99 20.60 12.73
CA ALA A 255 13.03 21.64 12.73
C ALA A 255 12.98 22.49 14.01
N ASN A 256 11.79 22.89 14.47
CA ASN A 256 11.60 23.64 15.71
C ASN A 256 12.04 22.84 16.94
N GLN A 257 11.68 21.55 17.01
CA GLN A 257 12.08 20.65 18.08
C GLN A 257 13.62 20.47 18.11
N GLN A 258 14.26 20.29 16.95
CA GLN A 258 15.70 20.20 16.84
C GLN A 258 16.41 21.49 17.28
N ALA A 259 15.86 22.65 16.90
CA ALA A 259 16.39 23.95 17.33
C ALA A 259 16.21 24.17 18.84
N ALA A 260 15.07 23.75 19.41
CA ALA A 260 14.84 23.80 20.86
C ALA A 260 15.81 22.89 21.62
N PHE A 261 16.00 21.66 21.15
CA PHE A 261 16.98 20.71 21.69
C PHE A 261 18.40 21.29 21.67
N ALA A 262 18.85 21.83 20.53
CA ALA A 262 20.17 22.42 20.39
C ALA A 262 20.37 23.60 21.35
N ARG A 263 19.35 24.46 21.52
CA ARG A 263 19.38 25.55 22.51
C ARG A 263 19.45 25.03 23.93
N GLN A 264 18.65 24.02 24.29
CA GLN A 264 18.70 23.40 25.61
C GLN A 264 20.08 22.78 25.90
N GLN A 265 20.63 22.00 24.95
CA GLN A 265 21.95 21.39 25.10
C GLN A 265 23.06 22.46 25.29
N SER A 266 23.00 23.55 24.52
CA SER A 266 23.95 24.66 24.67
C SER A 266 23.86 25.31 26.06
N MET A 267 22.62 25.49 26.56
CA MET A 267 22.38 26.02 27.91
C MET A 267 22.89 25.06 28.99
N LEU A 268 22.57 23.77 28.91
CA LEU A 268 23.04 22.75 29.85
C LEU A 268 24.56 22.68 29.88
N ALA A 269 25.21 22.74 28.71
CA ALA A 269 26.68 22.73 28.61
C ALA A 269 27.34 24.00 29.21
N LYS A 270 26.66 25.16 29.13
CA LYS A 270 27.14 26.39 29.79
C LYS A 270 27.03 26.28 31.31
N GLU A 271 25.90 25.82 31.81
CA GLU A 271 25.69 25.63 33.25
C GLU A 271 26.62 24.58 33.83
N GLN A 272 26.84 23.47 33.13
CA GLN A 272 27.76 22.43 33.55
C GLN A 272 29.18 22.96 33.63
N ARG A 273 29.65 23.71 32.61
CA ARG A 273 30.98 24.35 32.64
C ARG A 273 31.15 25.32 33.81
N PHE A 274 30.09 26.06 34.17
CA PHE A 274 30.11 26.92 35.33
C PHE A 274 30.25 26.11 36.64
N ILE A 275 29.45 25.06 36.79
CA ILE A 275 29.53 24.14 37.93
C ILE A 275 30.92 23.54 38.07
N ASP A 276 31.49 22.99 37.00
CA ASP A 276 32.79 22.35 36.99
C ASP A 276 33.91 23.34 37.37
N ARG A 277 33.82 24.58 36.84
CA ARG A 277 34.81 25.63 37.12
C ARG A 277 34.81 26.09 38.57
N PHE A 278 33.62 26.16 39.22
CA PHE A 278 33.49 26.73 40.55
C PHE A 278 33.18 25.73 41.66
N ARG A 279 33.15 24.44 41.35
CA ARG A 279 32.83 23.33 42.26
C ARG A 279 33.70 23.31 43.51
N THR A 280 34.97 23.71 43.38
CA THR A 280 35.99 23.70 44.46
C THR A 280 36.08 25.03 45.20
N HIS A 281 35.35 26.08 44.79
CA HIS A 281 35.43 27.40 45.37
C HIS A 281 34.40 27.57 46.51
N ALA A 282 34.86 27.58 47.76
CA ALA A 282 34.02 27.69 48.96
C ALA A 282 33.06 28.91 48.92
N ALA A 283 33.53 30.08 48.43
CA ALA A 283 32.73 31.30 48.31
C ALA A 283 31.55 31.21 47.31
N LYS A 284 31.54 30.22 46.39
CA LYS A 284 30.53 30.00 45.38
C LYS A 284 29.71 28.71 45.57
N ALA A 285 29.96 27.99 46.66
CA ALA A 285 29.33 26.68 46.90
C ALA A 285 27.78 26.76 46.91
N ALA A 286 27.20 27.77 47.54
CA ALA A 286 25.72 27.96 47.55
C ALA A 286 25.16 28.22 46.15
N GLN A 287 25.88 29.01 45.33
CA GLN A 287 25.48 29.32 43.94
C GLN A 287 25.59 28.08 43.03
N VAL A 288 26.63 27.29 43.22
CA VAL A 288 26.80 26.01 42.50
C VAL A 288 25.72 25.01 42.85
N GLN A 289 25.40 24.86 44.14
CA GLN A 289 24.29 23.99 44.60
C GLN A 289 22.92 24.42 44.06
N SER A 290 22.65 25.73 44.04
CA SER A 290 21.43 26.26 43.46
C SER A 290 21.29 25.93 41.97
N ARG A 291 22.39 26.05 41.19
CA ARG A 291 22.40 25.71 39.75
C ARG A 291 22.25 24.23 39.51
N ILE A 292 22.88 23.34 40.30
CA ILE A 292 22.67 21.89 40.21
C ILE A 292 21.18 21.56 40.40
N LYS A 293 20.56 22.09 41.48
CA LYS A 293 19.12 21.88 41.73
C LYS A 293 18.24 22.44 40.62
N ALA A 294 18.67 23.50 39.94
CA ALA A 294 17.95 24.05 38.79
C ALA A 294 18.07 23.13 37.55
N LEU A 295 19.27 22.57 37.31
CA LEU A 295 19.49 21.62 36.23
C LEU A 295 18.72 20.32 36.40
N ASP A 296 18.63 19.82 37.66
CA ASP A 296 17.90 18.59 37.98
C ASP A 296 16.36 18.72 37.75
N LYS A 297 15.84 19.96 37.75
CA LYS A 297 14.43 20.25 37.49
C LYS A 297 14.10 20.46 36.00
N ILE A 298 15.08 20.53 35.14
CA ILE A 298 14.88 20.77 33.71
C ILE A 298 14.44 19.45 33.06
N GLU A 299 13.22 19.45 32.52
CA GLU A 299 12.78 18.38 31.62
C GLU A 299 13.64 18.39 30.37
N LYS A 300 14.32 17.27 30.12
CA LYS A 300 15.18 17.13 28.95
C LYS A 300 14.32 16.89 27.72
N ILE A 301 14.48 17.74 26.71
CA ILE A 301 13.85 17.52 25.40
C ILE A 301 14.50 16.28 24.80
N GLU A 302 13.70 15.26 24.53
CA GLU A 302 14.12 14.08 23.77
C GLU A 302 13.78 14.30 22.31
N LEU A 303 14.75 14.07 21.44
CA LEU A 303 14.49 14.02 20.01
C LEU A 303 14.01 12.62 19.65
N PRO A 304 12.92 12.48 18.86
CA PRO A 304 12.60 11.19 18.28
C PRO A 304 13.81 10.65 17.54
N LYS A 305 14.08 9.36 17.71
CA LYS A 305 15.21 8.71 17.03
C LYS A 305 15.03 8.85 15.53
N LYS A 306 15.65 9.86 14.91
CA LYS A 306 15.69 9.97 13.45
C LYS A 306 16.36 8.71 12.92
N ARG A 307 15.62 7.92 12.14
CA ARG A 307 16.26 6.94 11.27
C ARG A 307 17.18 7.72 10.33
N GLN A 308 18.48 7.54 10.48
CA GLN A 308 19.44 8.14 9.56
C GLN A 308 19.25 7.45 8.21
N ILE A 309 18.75 8.19 7.23
CA ILE A 309 18.74 7.73 5.84
C ILE A 309 20.19 7.81 5.39
N VAL A 310 20.88 6.68 5.38
CA VAL A 310 22.20 6.56 4.78
C VAL A 310 21.99 6.65 3.27
N LYS A 311 22.56 7.66 2.62
CA LYS A 311 22.55 7.72 1.16
C LYS A 311 23.28 6.50 0.62
N PHE A 312 22.59 5.71 -0.18
CA PHE A 312 23.18 4.59 -0.87
C PHE A 312 23.75 5.09 -2.21
N GLU A 313 25.04 4.94 -2.40
CA GLU A 313 25.69 5.20 -3.68
C GLU A 313 25.84 3.88 -4.43
N PHE A 314 25.21 3.78 -5.59
CA PHE A 314 25.34 2.62 -6.45
C PHE A 314 26.78 2.48 -6.97
N ARG A 315 27.26 1.25 -7.02
CA ARG A 315 28.42 0.94 -7.86
C ARG A 315 27.97 1.11 -9.33
N THR A 316 28.85 1.64 -10.18
CA THR A 316 28.53 1.79 -11.61
C THR A 316 28.32 0.42 -12.24
N PRO A 317 27.13 0.15 -12.86
CA PRO A 317 26.89 -1.13 -13.48
C PRO A 317 27.79 -1.32 -14.72
N PRO A 318 28.18 -2.56 -15.06
CA PRO A 318 28.96 -2.82 -16.24
C PRO A 318 28.20 -2.41 -17.51
N ARG A 319 28.91 -1.92 -18.52
CA ARG A 319 28.29 -1.43 -19.76
C ARG A 319 27.68 -2.59 -20.55
N SER A 320 26.39 -2.52 -20.87
CA SER A 320 25.69 -3.45 -21.76
C SER A 320 25.86 -3.09 -23.25
N GLY A 321 25.46 -4.00 -24.14
CA GLY A 321 25.25 -3.68 -25.56
C GLY A 321 24.22 -2.57 -25.77
N GLU A 322 24.10 -2.06 -26.98
CA GLU A 322 23.13 -0.98 -27.30
C GLU A 322 21.68 -1.49 -27.29
N GLN A 323 21.44 -2.68 -27.82
CA GLN A 323 20.16 -3.39 -27.73
C GLN A 323 20.20 -4.27 -26.48
N VAL A 324 19.31 -4.02 -25.55
CA VAL A 324 19.23 -4.74 -24.28
C VAL A 324 18.25 -5.91 -24.36
N ALA A 325 17.09 -5.69 -24.95
CA ALA A 325 16.13 -6.75 -25.25
C ALA A 325 15.44 -6.46 -26.57
N VAL A 326 15.29 -7.50 -27.40
CA VAL A 326 14.61 -7.42 -28.70
C VAL A 326 13.52 -8.49 -28.72
N ILE A 327 12.30 -8.04 -28.90
CA ILE A 327 11.09 -8.87 -28.97
C ILE A 327 10.60 -8.77 -30.42
N GLU A 328 10.47 -9.93 -31.09
CA GLU A 328 10.05 -10.00 -32.48
C GLU A 328 8.91 -11.00 -32.62
N ASP A 329 7.82 -10.53 -33.24
CA ASP A 329 6.63 -11.31 -33.59
C ASP A 329 6.11 -12.15 -32.42
N LEU A 330 6.00 -11.53 -31.24
CA LEU A 330 5.68 -12.23 -30.00
C LEU A 330 4.21 -12.62 -29.96
N HIS A 331 3.96 -13.92 -29.78
CA HIS A 331 2.64 -14.48 -29.53
C HIS A 331 2.61 -15.20 -28.18
N LYS A 332 1.57 -14.96 -27.40
CA LYS A 332 1.33 -15.63 -26.12
C LYS A 332 -0.16 -15.71 -25.79
N SER A 333 -0.59 -16.93 -25.42
CA SER A 333 -1.98 -17.20 -25.03
C SER A 333 -2.03 -18.06 -23.77
N TYR A 334 -3.11 -17.94 -23.04
CA TYR A 334 -3.45 -18.80 -21.90
C TYR A 334 -4.86 -19.37 -22.14
N GLY A 335 -4.93 -20.60 -22.62
CA GLY A 335 -6.17 -21.21 -23.08
C GLY A 335 -6.79 -20.36 -24.21
N PRO A 336 -8.06 -19.98 -24.13
CA PRO A 336 -8.73 -19.19 -25.18
C PRO A 336 -8.31 -17.71 -25.18
N ARG A 337 -7.57 -17.27 -24.14
CA ARG A 337 -7.20 -15.87 -23.96
C ARG A 337 -5.88 -15.55 -24.63
N VAL A 338 -5.91 -14.79 -25.73
CA VAL A 338 -4.74 -14.22 -26.38
C VAL A 338 -4.26 -13.00 -25.59
N ILE A 339 -2.99 -12.99 -25.21
CA ILE A 339 -2.34 -11.90 -24.48
C ILE A 339 -1.52 -11.02 -25.45
N TYR A 340 -0.69 -11.65 -26.27
CA TYR A 340 0.11 -11.00 -27.31
C TYR A 340 -0.13 -11.66 -28.64
N ASP A 341 -0.22 -10.86 -29.70
CA ASP A 341 -0.42 -11.28 -31.09
C ASP A 341 0.44 -10.42 -32.02
N GLY A 342 1.62 -10.93 -32.41
CA GLY A 342 2.55 -10.25 -33.28
C GLY A 342 3.26 -9.02 -32.66
N PHE A 343 3.46 -9.02 -31.33
CA PHE A 343 4.02 -7.86 -30.64
C PHE A 343 5.52 -7.72 -30.85
N ASN A 344 5.96 -6.49 -31.15
CA ASN A 344 7.36 -6.13 -31.37
C ASN A 344 7.79 -5.01 -30.45
N LEU A 345 8.96 -5.16 -29.81
CA LEU A 345 9.54 -4.15 -28.93
C LEU A 345 11.07 -4.26 -28.93
N THR A 346 11.76 -3.13 -29.00
CA THR A 346 13.20 -3.07 -28.78
C THR A 346 13.52 -2.12 -27.63
N ILE A 347 14.15 -2.65 -26.58
CA ILE A 347 14.64 -1.90 -25.42
C ILE A 347 16.11 -1.59 -25.64
N ARG A 348 16.47 -0.30 -25.58
CA ARG A 348 17.84 0.17 -25.75
C ARG A 348 18.48 0.53 -24.41
N ARG A 349 19.80 0.52 -24.40
CA ARG A 349 20.58 0.90 -23.21
C ARG A 349 20.21 2.27 -22.69
N GLY A 350 20.03 2.39 -21.38
CA GLY A 350 19.68 3.62 -20.67
C GLY A 350 18.20 4.00 -20.73
N GLU A 351 17.38 3.25 -21.46
CA GLU A 351 15.94 3.48 -21.46
C GLU A 351 15.29 2.95 -20.16
N ARG A 352 14.25 3.67 -19.71
CA ARG A 352 13.46 3.32 -18.53
C ARG A 352 12.01 3.19 -18.93
N TRP A 353 11.56 1.94 -19.08
CA TRP A 353 10.23 1.61 -19.59
C TRP A 353 9.25 1.38 -18.44
N ALA A 354 8.21 2.22 -18.37
CA ALA A 354 7.05 2.00 -17.52
C ALA A 354 6.00 1.20 -18.29
N VAL A 355 5.67 0.00 -17.82
CA VAL A 355 4.63 -0.86 -18.42
C VAL A 355 3.34 -0.66 -17.65
N MET A 356 2.30 -0.18 -18.35
CA MET A 356 1.00 0.15 -17.79
C MET A 356 -0.10 -0.69 -18.42
N GLY A 357 -1.25 -0.76 -17.78
CA GLY A 357 -2.45 -1.46 -18.26
C GLY A 357 -3.19 -2.16 -17.14
N ARG A 358 -4.42 -2.57 -17.45
CA ARG A 358 -5.32 -3.26 -16.50
C ARG A 358 -4.72 -4.55 -15.97
N ASN A 359 -5.24 -5.01 -14.84
CA ASN A 359 -4.86 -6.33 -14.34
C ASN A 359 -5.28 -7.41 -15.34
N GLY A 360 -4.32 -8.31 -15.60
CA GLY A 360 -4.49 -9.33 -16.63
C GLY A 360 -4.21 -8.88 -18.07
N ALA A 361 -3.75 -7.65 -18.33
CA ALA A 361 -3.34 -7.18 -19.66
C ALA A 361 -2.03 -7.83 -20.17
N GLY A 362 -1.32 -8.60 -19.32
CA GLY A 362 -0.11 -9.29 -19.71
C GLY A 362 1.19 -8.67 -19.20
N LYS A 363 1.14 -7.64 -18.36
CA LYS A 363 2.32 -6.94 -17.81
C LYS A 363 3.37 -7.89 -17.24
N THR A 364 3.00 -8.67 -16.23
CA THR A 364 3.86 -9.69 -15.61
C THR A 364 4.32 -10.77 -16.61
N THR A 365 3.46 -11.15 -17.56
CA THR A 365 3.80 -12.11 -18.60
C THR A 365 4.94 -11.60 -19.48
N LEU A 366 4.90 -10.33 -19.89
CA LEU A 366 5.98 -9.69 -20.65
C LEU A 366 7.30 -9.71 -19.86
N LEU A 367 7.25 -9.26 -18.59
CA LEU A 367 8.45 -9.25 -17.74
C LEU A 367 9.01 -10.65 -17.53
N LYS A 368 8.17 -11.66 -17.33
CA LYS A 368 8.58 -13.07 -17.21
C LYS A 368 9.23 -13.61 -18.49
N MET A 369 8.73 -13.23 -19.67
CA MET A 369 9.33 -13.63 -20.93
C MET A 369 10.68 -12.94 -21.16
N ILE A 370 10.82 -11.66 -20.82
CA ILE A 370 12.11 -10.95 -20.86
C ILE A 370 13.09 -11.56 -19.87
N ALA A 371 12.64 -11.92 -18.68
CA ALA A 371 13.46 -12.56 -17.64
C ALA A 371 13.80 -14.05 -17.95
N GLY A 372 13.22 -14.62 -19.01
CA GLY A 372 13.41 -16.04 -19.34
C GLY A 372 12.66 -17.03 -18.45
N ALA A 373 11.81 -16.52 -17.55
CA ALA A 373 10.97 -17.32 -16.64
C ALA A 373 9.71 -17.91 -17.33
N SER A 374 9.37 -17.42 -18.52
CA SER A 374 8.29 -17.94 -19.35
C SER A 374 8.72 -17.91 -20.82
N GLN A 375 8.23 -18.87 -21.60
CA GLN A 375 8.50 -18.91 -23.04
C GLN A 375 7.32 -18.34 -23.84
N PRO A 376 7.55 -17.64 -24.96
CA PRO A 376 6.51 -17.30 -25.91
C PRO A 376 5.97 -18.57 -26.59
N ASP A 377 4.74 -18.49 -27.11
CA ASP A 377 4.15 -19.58 -27.90
C ASP A 377 4.73 -19.59 -29.33
N SER A 378 4.98 -18.40 -29.89
CA SER A 378 5.76 -18.17 -31.10
C SER A 378 6.42 -16.79 -31.08
N GLY A 379 7.33 -16.54 -32.04
CA GLY A 379 8.17 -15.35 -32.03
C GLY A 379 9.43 -15.53 -31.19
N SER A 380 10.11 -14.44 -30.86
CA SER A 380 11.35 -14.50 -30.09
C SER A 380 11.55 -13.36 -29.12
N VAL A 381 12.17 -13.66 -27.98
CA VAL A 381 12.70 -12.67 -27.02
C VAL A 381 14.19 -12.90 -26.91
N ARG A 382 15.00 -11.95 -27.38
CA ARG A 382 16.46 -12.05 -27.38
C ARG A 382 17.05 -10.98 -26.49
N LEU A 383 17.94 -11.38 -25.60
CA LEU A 383 18.71 -10.47 -24.74
C LEU A 383 20.01 -10.07 -25.43
N GLY A 384 20.44 -8.82 -25.22
CA GLY A 384 21.66 -8.26 -25.78
C GLY A 384 22.94 -8.86 -25.20
N ALA A 385 24.07 -8.47 -25.79
CA ALA A 385 25.39 -8.91 -25.32
C ALA A 385 25.79 -8.20 -24.00
N SER A 386 26.62 -8.86 -23.21
CA SER A 386 27.17 -8.36 -21.93
C SER A 386 26.09 -7.88 -20.96
N LEU A 387 24.97 -8.61 -20.92
CA LEU A 387 23.85 -8.27 -20.08
C LEU A 387 23.92 -8.99 -18.73
N TYR A 388 23.82 -8.22 -17.67
CA TYR A 388 23.63 -8.70 -16.30
C TYR A 388 22.26 -8.21 -15.84
N MET A 389 21.30 -9.14 -15.79
CA MET A 389 19.91 -8.83 -15.49
C MET A 389 19.60 -9.11 -14.03
N GLY A 390 18.94 -8.15 -13.38
CA GLY A 390 18.28 -8.33 -12.09
C GLY A 390 16.76 -8.37 -12.31
N TYR A 391 16.13 -9.48 -11.92
CA TYR A 391 14.69 -9.64 -11.97
C TYR A 391 14.10 -9.63 -10.56
N PHE A 392 13.28 -8.62 -10.29
CA PHE A 392 12.49 -8.54 -9.06
C PHE A 392 11.04 -8.89 -9.38
N ALA A 393 10.60 -10.03 -8.87
CA ALA A 393 9.23 -10.50 -8.97
C ALA A 393 8.62 -10.65 -7.57
N GLN A 394 7.32 -10.79 -7.50
CA GLN A 394 6.60 -11.05 -6.24
C GLN A 394 7.14 -12.29 -5.49
N GLN A 395 7.70 -13.27 -6.21
CA GLN A 395 8.31 -14.49 -5.68
C GLN A 395 9.82 -14.34 -5.33
N SER A 396 10.42 -13.17 -5.52
CA SER A 396 11.85 -12.95 -5.23
C SER A 396 12.21 -13.06 -3.74
N LEU A 397 11.21 -13.19 -2.87
CA LEU A 397 11.41 -13.44 -1.44
C LEU A 397 12.01 -14.83 -1.15
N ASP A 398 11.86 -15.79 -2.08
CA ASP A 398 12.38 -17.17 -1.95
C ASP A 398 13.92 -17.23 -1.98
N VAL A 399 14.59 -16.16 -2.42
CA VAL A 399 16.07 -16.03 -2.36
C VAL A 399 16.59 -15.90 -0.92
N LEU A 400 15.73 -15.46 -0.01
CA LEU A 400 16.07 -15.24 1.38
C LEU A 400 16.02 -16.55 2.18
N ASN A 401 17.08 -16.82 2.96
CA ASN A 401 17.06 -17.93 3.90
C ASN A 401 16.40 -17.50 5.22
N PRO A 402 15.23 -18.07 5.60
CA PRO A 402 14.49 -17.66 6.79
C PRO A 402 15.24 -17.87 8.11
N ASP A 403 16.22 -18.76 8.15
CA ASP A 403 16.96 -19.10 9.37
C ASP A 403 18.16 -18.19 9.63
N LEU A 404 18.63 -17.45 8.62
CA LEU A 404 19.70 -16.47 8.75
C LEU A 404 19.18 -15.15 9.32
N THR A 405 20.10 -14.39 9.92
CA THR A 405 19.89 -12.97 10.19
C THR A 405 20.12 -12.14 8.92
N ILE A 406 19.71 -10.87 8.94
CA ILE A 406 19.95 -9.95 7.80
C ILE A 406 21.43 -9.88 7.49
N ILE A 407 22.28 -9.70 8.52
CA ILE A 407 23.71 -9.54 8.31
C ILE A 407 24.38 -10.84 7.83
N GLU A 408 23.94 -12.01 8.32
CA GLU A 408 24.43 -13.31 7.85
C GLU A 408 24.04 -13.55 6.38
N GLN A 409 22.83 -13.16 5.99
CA GLN A 409 22.38 -13.23 4.58
C GLN A 409 23.30 -12.37 3.70
N LEU A 410 23.55 -11.11 4.09
CA LEU A 410 24.42 -10.20 3.35
C LEU A 410 25.86 -10.74 3.26
N GLN A 411 26.40 -11.32 4.34
CA GLN A 411 27.72 -11.94 4.34
C GLN A 411 27.80 -13.19 3.44
N ARG A 412 26.73 -13.99 3.41
CA ARG A 412 26.65 -15.15 2.52
C ARG A 412 26.69 -14.75 1.06
N ASP A 413 25.94 -13.70 0.70
CA ASP A 413 25.81 -13.28 -0.69
C ASP A 413 26.99 -12.38 -1.14
N PHE A 414 27.69 -11.73 -0.20
CA PHE A 414 28.85 -10.86 -0.42
C PHE A 414 30.03 -11.23 0.49
N PRO A 415 30.63 -12.44 0.34
CA PRO A 415 31.63 -12.95 1.27
C PRO A 415 32.97 -12.17 1.30
N HIS A 416 33.23 -11.38 0.25
CA HIS A 416 34.48 -10.60 0.13
C HIS A 416 34.34 -9.16 0.64
N ASP A 417 33.15 -8.71 1.00
CA ASP A 417 32.92 -7.35 1.46
C ASP A 417 33.09 -7.23 3.00
N SER A 418 33.53 -6.07 3.46
CA SER A 418 33.71 -5.82 4.88
C SER A 418 32.37 -5.77 5.63
N LEU A 419 32.35 -6.21 6.88
CA LEU A 419 31.16 -6.14 7.73
C LEU A 419 30.62 -4.70 7.87
N GLY A 420 31.53 -3.71 7.89
CA GLY A 420 31.16 -2.29 7.93
C GLY A 420 30.41 -1.86 6.67
N SER A 421 30.86 -2.30 5.49
CA SER A 421 30.21 -2.03 4.20
C SER A 421 28.81 -2.64 4.15
N LEU A 422 28.67 -3.89 4.62
CA LEU A 422 27.37 -4.60 4.65
C LEU A 422 26.38 -3.97 5.66
N ARG A 423 26.87 -3.50 6.81
CA ARG A 423 26.06 -2.74 7.76
C ARG A 423 25.61 -1.38 7.20
N ASN A 424 26.49 -0.70 6.45
CA ASN A 424 26.11 0.53 5.75
C ASN A 424 25.04 0.27 4.68
N LEU A 425 25.18 -0.83 3.92
CA LEU A 425 24.13 -1.26 2.98
C LEU A 425 22.81 -1.50 3.72
N ALA A 426 22.82 -2.29 4.79
CA ALA A 426 21.64 -2.55 5.60
C ALA A 426 21.01 -1.24 6.11
N GLY A 427 21.84 -0.31 6.61
CA GLY A 427 21.42 1.01 7.08
C GLY A 427 20.77 1.86 5.99
N ALA A 428 21.29 1.81 4.75
CA ALA A 428 20.71 2.51 3.60
C ALA A 428 19.29 2.01 3.27
N PHE A 429 19.04 0.71 3.48
CA PHE A 429 17.73 0.08 3.33
C PHE A 429 16.93 0.04 4.65
N GLN A 430 17.25 0.97 5.57
CA GLN A 430 16.54 1.19 6.84
C GLN A 430 16.59 0.01 7.84
N PHE A 431 17.60 -0.84 7.76
CA PHE A 431 17.91 -1.81 8.81
C PHE A 431 19.03 -1.24 9.69
N SER A 432 18.70 -0.71 10.87
CA SER A 432 19.65 -0.03 11.74
C SER A 432 19.77 -0.68 13.11
N GLY A 433 20.93 -0.53 13.75
CA GLY A 433 21.17 -1.05 15.10
C GLY A 433 20.96 -2.56 15.18
N ASP A 434 20.09 -2.99 16.10
CA ASP A 434 19.78 -4.40 16.35
C ASP A 434 18.90 -5.06 15.27
N ASP A 435 18.36 -4.28 14.32
CA ASP A 435 17.55 -4.83 13.24
C ASP A 435 18.33 -5.80 12.37
N VAL A 436 19.63 -5.56 12.15
CA VAL A 436 20.48 -6.42 11.30
C VAL A 436 20.67 -7.82 11.85
N ASP A 437 20.46 -8.00 13.15
CA ASP A 437 20.59 -9.28 13.86
C ASP A 437 19.25 -10.03 13.96
N LYS A 438 18.14 -9.46 13.42
CA LYS A 438 16.85 -10.13 13.33
C LYS A 438 16.91 -11.26 12.32
N LYS A 439 16.29 -12.40 12.66
CA LYS A 439 16.08 -13.51 11.72
C LYS A 439 15.11 -13.13 10.62
N ILE A 440 15.42 -13.52 9.38
CA ILE A 440 14.61 -13.20 8.19
C ILE A 440 13.18 -13.73 8.31
N ARG A 441 12.95 -14.86 8.97
CA ARG A 441 11.60 -15.37 9.25
C ARG A 441 10.72 -14.42 10.07
N ALA A 442 11.34 -13.56 10.90
CA ALA A 442 10.64 -12.59 11.75
C ALA A 442 10.37 -11.26 11.04
N LEU A 443 10.85 -11.09 9.82
CA LEU A 443 10.65 -9.88 9.02
C LEU A 443 9.26 -9.87 8.40
N SER A 444 8.65 -8.68 8.37
CA SER A 444 7.43 -8.41 7.58
C SER A 444 7.70 -8.55 6.07
N GLY A 445 6.63 -8.68 5.27
CA GLY A 445 6.74 -8.73 3.81
C GLY A 445 7.52 -7.53 3.23
N GLY A 446 7.23 -6.31 3.70
CA GLY A 446 7.93 -5.11 3.28
C GLY A 446 9.42 -5.08 3.68
N GLU A 447 9.76 -5.58 4.88
CA GLU A 447 11.17 -5.71 5.29
C GLU A 447 11.92 -6.72 4.44
N LYS A 448 11.30 -7.86 4.11
CA LYS A 448 11.88 -8.85 3.19
C LYS A 448 12.10 -8.25 1.79
N SER A 449 11.13 -7.51 1.26
CA SER A 449 11.26 -6.83 -0.04
C SER A 449 12.43 -5.83 -0.03
N ARG A 450 12.59 -5.04 1.04
CA ARG A 450 13.75 -4.13 1.20
C ARG A 450 15.08 -4.88 1.21
N LEU A 451 15.14 -6.03 1.88
CA LEU A 451 16.37 -6.84 1.93
C LEU A 451 16.72 -7.40 0.55
N VAL A 452 15.73 -7.93 -0.19
CA VAL A 452 15.94 -8.40 -1.57
C VAL A 452 16.43 -7.26 -2.47
N MET A 453 15.84 -6.07 -2.34
CA MET A 453 16.29 -4.89 -3.06
C MET A 453 17.73 -4.52 -2.71
N ALA A 454 18.10 -4.55 -1.42
CA ALA A 454 19.47 -4.30 -0.98
C ALA A 454 20.47 -5.28 -1.63
N LEU A 455 20.12 -6.58 -1.64
CA LEU A 455 20.93 -7.61 -2.27
C LEU A 455 21.11 -7.37 -3.78
N MET A 456 20.02 -7.04 -4.46
CA MET A 456 20.03 -6.82 -5.91
C MET A 456 20.80 -5.55 -6.31
N LEU A 457 20.69 -4.49 -5.51
CA LEU A 457 21.24 -3.17 -5.86
C LEU A 457 22.66 -2.95 -5.34
N TYR A 458 23.19 -3.80 -4.49
CA TYR A 458 24.57 -3.68 -3.99
C TYR A 458 25.62 -3.94 -5.08
N ASN A 459 25.42 -4.96 -5.91
CA ASN A 459 26.16 -5.18 -7.14
C ASN A 459 25.19 -4.98 -8.31
N PRO A 460 24.96 -3.72 -8.75
CA PRO A 460 23.86 -3.41 -9.63
C PRO A 460 24.01 -4.10 -10.98
N PRO A 461 22.97 -4.81 -11.43
CA PRO A 461 22.90 -5.30 -12.79
C PRO A 461 22.85 -4.11 -13.77
N ASN A 462 23.14 -4.35 -15.04
CA ASN A 462 22.99 -3.30 -16.05
C ASN A 462 21.60 -3.27 -16.71
N PHE A 463 20.77 -4.26 -16.38
CA PHE A 463 19.36 -4.32 -16.78
C PHE A 463 18.48 -4.76 -15.60
N LEU A 464 17.56 -3.90 -15.18
CA LEU A 464 16.59 -4.17 -14.12
C LEU A 464 15.22 -4.45 -14.73
N VAL A 465 14.64 -5.56 -14.30
CA VAL A 465 13.26 -5.95 -14.60
C VAL A 465 12.49 -6.01 -13.28
N LEU A 466 11.54 -5.09 -13.07
CA LEU A 466 10.86 -4.92 -11.79
C LEU A 466 9.35 -5.13 -11.96
N ASP A 467 8.80 -6.12 -11.26
CA ASP A 467 7.36 -6.42 -11.25
C ASP A 467 6.75 -6.02 -9.90
N GLU A 468 6.03 -4.89 -9.90
CA GLU A 468 5.39 -4.28 -8.73
C GLU A 468 6.33 -4.12 -7.52
N PRO A 469 7.49 -3.45 -7.66
CA PRO A 469 8.51 -3.37 -6.61
C PRO A 469 8.06 -2.53 -5.40
N THR A 470 6.99 -1.77 -5.55
CA THR A 470 6.44 -0.86 -4.51
C THR A 470 5.37 -1.50 -3.64
N ASN A 471 4.90 -2.72 -3.99
CA ASN A 471 3.87 -3.41 -3.22
C ASN A 471 4.35 -3.73 -1.80
N HIS A 472 3.49 -3.49 -0.81
CA HIS A 472 3.74 -3.69 0.62
C HIS A 472 4.86 -2.81 1.22
N LEU A 473 5.40 -1.84 0.47
CA LEU A 473 6.36 -0.89 1.00
C LEU A 473 5.62 0.30 1.63
N ASP A 474 6.12 0.74 2.79
CA ASP A 474 5.66 2.01 3.36
C ASP A 474 6.16 3.20 2.53
N LEU A 475 5.52 4.36 2.69
CA LEU A 475 5.79 5.53 1.88
C LEU A 475 7.26 5.97 1.95
N ALA A 476 7.87 5.97 3.14
CA ALA A 476 9.27 6.34 3.30
C ALA A 476 10.22 5.40 2.54
N THR A 477 9.90 4.10 2.52
CA THR A 477 10.64 3.10 1.74
C THR A 477 10.45 3.30 0.24
N LYS A 478 9.22 3.61 -0.21
CA LYS A 478 8.94 3.92 -1.61
C LYS A 478 9.74 5.14 -2.09
N GLU A 479 9.75 6.21 -1.32
CA GLU A 479 10.52 7.43 -1.61
C GLU A 479 12.02 7.13 -1.71
N MET A 480 12.56 6.39 -0.75
CA MET A 480 13.95 5.96 -0.76
C MET A 480 14.28 5.13 -2.02
N LEU A 481 13.40 4.19 -2.39
CA LEU A 481 13.60 3.35 -3.57
C LEU A 481 13.58 4.17 -4.86
N VAL A 482 12.64 5.12 -5.00
CA VAL A 482 12.57 6.01 -6.16
C VAL A 482 13.84 6.85 -6.26
N GLU A 483 14.29 7.46 -5.16
CA GLU A 483 15.53 8.25 -5.15
C GLU A 483 16.74 7.38 -5.51
N ALA A 484 16.85 6.20 -4.93
CA ALA A 484 17.91 5.27 -5.28
C ALA A 484 17.89 4.89 -6.77
N LEU A 485 16.73 4.56 -7.34
CA LEU A 485 16.61 4.17 -8.74
C LEU A 485 16.73 5.33 -9.73
N LYS A 486 16.56 6.60 -9.30
CA LYS A 486 16.88 7.76 -10.14
C LYS A 486 18.36 7.82 -10.51
N ASP A 487 19.23 7.50 -9.55
CA ASP A 487 20.68 7.51 -9.73
C ASP A 487 21.22 6.26 -10.43
N PHE A 488 20.37 5.26 -10.69
CA PHE A 488 20.76 4.05 -11.40
C PHE A 488 21.04 4.33 -12.89
N GLU A 489 22.27 4.07 -13.35
CA GLU A 489 22.73 4.35 -14.72
C GLU A 489 22.43 3.23 -15.73
N GLY A 490 21.80 2.13 -15.31
CA GLY A 490 21.44 1.02 -16.18
C GLY A 490 20.14 1.21 -16.95
N THR A 491 19.74 0.16 -17.66
CA THR A 491 18.45 0.06 -18.36
C THR A 491 17.42 -0.53 -17.41
N MET A 492 16.17 -0.09 -17.52
CA MET A 492 15.10 -0.55 -16.63
C MET A 492 13.80 -0.76 -17.40
N ILE A 493 13.11 -1.86 -17.09
CA ILE A 493 11.69 -2.05 -17.42
C ILE A 493 10.95 -2.43 -16.16
N PHE A 494 9.82 -1.77 -15.90
CA PHE A 494 9.09 -1.99 -14.67
C PHE A 494 7.57 -1.89 -14.86
N VAL A 495 6.85 -2.65 -14.06
CA VAL A 495 5.42 -2.55 -13.84
C VAL A 495 5.23 -1.91 -12.47
N SER A 496 4.42 -0.88 -12.39
CA SER A 496 3.98 -0.31 -11.11
C SER A 496 2.64 0.39 -11.26
N HIS A 497 1.83 0.32 -10.21
CA HIS A 497 0.59 1.08 -10.05
C HIS A 497 0.79 2.32 -9.17
N ASP A 498 2.01 2.54 -8.70
CA ASP A 498 2.39 3.70 -7.88
C ASP A 498 2.74 4.91 -8.76
N ARG A 499 1.92 5.97 -8.67
CA ARG A 499 2.09 7.20 -9.46
C ARG A 499 3.44 7.88 -9.22
N MET A 500 3.97 7.84 -7.99
CA MET A 500 5.26 8.42 -7.65
C MET A 500 6.39 7.68 -8.37
N PHE A 501 6.30 6.34 -8.43
CA PHE A 501 7.26 5.48 -9.12
C PHE A 501 7.22 5.73 -10.65
N LEU A 502 6.02 5.79 -11.23
CA LEU A 502 5.82 6.08 -12.66
C LEU A 502 6.38 7.45 -13.05
N ARG A 503 6.05 8.49 -12.27
CA ARG A 503 6.51 9.88 -12.52
C ARG A 503 8.01 10.05 -12.30
N GLY A 504 8.55 9.36 -11.29
CA GLY A 504 9.97 9.52 -10.91
C GLY A 504 10.95 8.82 -11.84
N LEU A 505 10.55 7.73 -12.51
CA LEU A 505 11.48 6.82 -13.17
C LEU A 505 11.21 6.60 -14.66
N GLY A 506 9.94 6.62 -15.09
CA GLY A 506 9.56 6.29 -16.47
C GLY A 506 10.01 7.36 -17.49
N SER A 507 10.88 6.99 -18.43
CA SER A 507 11.25 7.83 -19.58
C SER A 507 10.55 7.42 -20.86
N ARG A 508 9.94 6.24 -20.88
CA ARG A 508 9.10 5.68 -21.94
C ARG A 508 7.93 4.95 -21.33
N VAL A 509 6.79 4.95 -22.00
CA VAL A 509 5.59 4.24 -21.55
C VAL A 509 5.19 3.18 -22.56
N LEU A 510 4.94 1.98 -22.09
CA LEU A 510 4.30 0.90 -22.82
C LEU A 510 2.92 0.66 -22.22
N GLU A 511 1.90 1.00 -22.98
CA GLU A 511 0.51 0.78 -22.63
C GLU A 511 0.03 -0.56 -23.18
N LEU A 512 -0.47 -1.44 -22.30
CA LEU A 512 -1.04 -2.73 -22.65
C LEU A 512 -2.56 -2.70 -22.45
N GLY A 513 -3.31 -3.13 -23.48
CA GLY A 513 -4.76 -3.26 -23.39
C GLY A 513 -5.52 -1.95 -23.52
N GLY A 514 -5.23 -1.18 -24.58
CA GLY A 514 -5.96 0.04 -24.99
C GLY A 514 -7.46 -0.19 -25.20
N GLU A 515 -8.17 0.91 -25.42
CA GLU A 515 -9.63 1.02 -25.49
C GLU A 515 -10.32 -0.04 -26.33
N SER A 516 -11.48 -0.44 -25.82
CA SER A 516 -12.53 -1.22 -26.47
C SER A 516 -12.10 -2.48 -27.25
N GLY A 517 -12.33 -3.60 -26.69
CA GLY A 517 -12.71 -4.91 -27.25
C GLY A 517 -12.10 -5.43 -28.55
N THR A 518 -11.55 -4.58 -29.39
CA THR A 518 -11.09 -4.89 -30.74
C THR A 518 -9.64 -4.51 -31.03
N ASP A 519 -9.00 -3.59 -30.30
CA ASP A 519 -7.62 -3.19 -30.56
C ASP A 519 -6.71 -3.54 -29.36
N ARG A 520 -6.16 -4.76 -29.39
CA ARG A 520 -5.26 -5.31 -28.35
C ARG A 520 -3.79 -4.96 -28.59
N THR A 521 -3.49 -4.11 -29.57
CA THR A 521 -2.11 -3.75 -29.90
C THR A 521 -1.50 -2.88 -28.80
N PRO A 522 -0.41 -3.33 -28.16
CA PRO A 522 0.34 -2.53 -27.21
C PRO A 522 0.77 -1.19 -27.84
N GLN A 523 0.57 -0.09 -27.14
CA GLN A 523 0.96 1.24 -27.61
C GLN A 523 2.23 1.70 -26.92
N VAL A 524 3.18 2.20 -27.73
CA VAL A 524 4.44 2.75 -27.23
C VAL A 524 4.37 4.27 -27.26
N TYR A 525 4.56 4.89 -26.08
CA TYR A 525 4.74 6.33 -25.99
C TYR A 525 6.22 6.66 -25.74
N PRO A 526 6.86 7.48 -26.61
CA PRO A 526 8.31 7.72 -26.58
C PRO A 526 8.75 8.78 -25.56
N GLY A 527 7.90 9.18 -24.63
CA GLY A 527 8.15 10.17 -23.59
C GLY A 527 7.93 9.64 -22.19
N SER A 528 8.15 10.51 -21.21
CA SER A 528 7.93 10.21 -19.80
C SER A 528 6.43 10.00 -19.49
N TYR A 529 6.15 9.36 -18.34
CA TYR A 529 4.78 9.21 -17.86
C TYR A 529 4.08 10.56 -17.67
N VAL A 530 4.80 11.60 -17.24
CA VAL A 530 4.23 12.94 -17.08
C VAL A 530 3.78 13.52 -18.43
N GLU A 531 4.60 13.38 -19.47
CA GLU A 531 4.26 13.83 -20.83
C GLU A 531 3.13 12.97 -21.43
N TYR A 532 3.11 11.67 -21.13
CA TYR A 532 2.02 10.77 -21.51
C TYR A 532 0.69 11.28 -20.95
N VAL A 533 0.60 11.54 -19.64
CA VAL A 533 -0.61 12.06 -18.98
C VAL A 533 -1.03 13.41 -19.55
N GLN A 534 -0.08 14.32 -19.80
CA GLN A 534 -0.38 15.64 -20.38
C GLN A 534 -0.94 15.55 -21.80
N LYS A 535 -0.46 14.61 -22.60
CA LYS A 535 -0.89 14.45 -23.99
C LYS A 535 -2.21 13.71 -24.13
N ILE A 536 -2.44 12.67 -23.32
CA ILE A 536 -3.61 11.81 -23.41
C ILE A 536 -4.76 12.34 -22.55
N GLY A 537 -4.45 13.17 -21.53
CA GLY A 537 -5.45 13.79 -20.66
C GLY A 537 -5.93 12.91 -19.49
N HIS A 538 -5.40 11.70 -19.35
CA HIS A 538 -5.75 10.79 -18.26
C HIS A 538 -4.51 10.06 -17.71
N GLU A 539 -4.59 9.59 -16.46
CA GLU A 539 -3.47 8.98 -15.74
C GLU A 539 -3.32 7.48 -15.99
N ALA A 540 -4.36 6.83 -16.48
CA ALA A 540 -4.36 5.39 -16.74
C ALA A 540 -5.11 5.05 -18.04
N PRO A 541 -4.74 3.95 -18.72
CA PRO A 541 -5.45 3.46 -19.89
C PRO A 541 -6.93 3.18 -19.58
N GLY A 542 -7.84 3.58 -20.48
CA GLY A 542 -9.27 3.25 -20.36
C GLY A 542 -10.08 4.12 -19.39
N ILE A 543 -9.54 5.21 -18.88
CA ILE A 543 -10.29 6.24 -18.17
C ILE A 543 -10.51 7.41 -19.11
N TYR A 544 -11.75 7.60 -19.50
CA TYR A 544 -12.17 8.80 -20.25
C TYR A 544 -12.44 9.93 -19.27
N ALA A 545 -11.96 11.14 -19.62
CA ALA A 545 -12.18 12.36 -18.84
C ALA A 545 -13.66 12.78 -18.84
#